data_83f6beb4630f3b6ef5e96a004c93eb87
#
_entry.id   83f6beb4630f3b6ef5e96a004c93eb87
#
_cell.length_a   1.000
_cell.length_b   1.000
_cell.length_c   1.000
_cell.angle_alpha   90.00
_cell.angle_beta   90.00
_cell.angle_gamma   90.00
#
_symmetry.space_group_name_H-M   'P 1'
#
loop_
_entity.id
_entity.type
_entity.pdbx_description
1 polymer ?
#
loop_
_entity_poly.entity_id
_entity_poly.type
_entity_poly.pdbx_seq_one_letter_code
_entity_poly.pdbx_strand_id
1 'polypeptide(L)'
;MSDVLELVDVSVVRDGRALVEDVSWSVKEGERWVILGPNGAGKTTLLNLASSYLFPSKGAATVLGEKLGGVGTDVFELRPRIGMAGVAMADKLPKRQTVLQTVLTAAYGMTATWHENYEAVDEERARAFLDRLGMTEYLDRKFGTLSEGERKRTLIARAMMTDPELLLLDEPAAGLDLGGREDLVRRLGRLARDPYAPSMIMVTHHVEEIAPGFTHVLMIRQGKILAAGPMETELSSRNLSRCFGLPLIVEHTGDRYTAHGLPLS
;
A
#
# COMPACT_ATOMS: atom_id res chain seq x y z
N MET A 1 -8.90 18.00 9.92
CA MET A 1 -8.20 16.87 9.26
C MET A 1 -8.28 17.13 7.78
N SER A 2 -7.15 17.24 7.11
CA SER A 2 -7.09 17.42 5.66
C SER A 2 -7.24 16.06 4.97
N ASP A 3 -7.80 16.06 3.77
CA ASP A 3 -7.86 14.85 2.96
C ASP A 3 -6.48 14.60 2.33
N VAL A 4 -5.90 13.41 2.55
CA VAL A 4 -4.65 12.99 1.89
C VAL A 4 -4.91 12.41 0.50
N LEU A 5 -6.14 11.95 0.25
CA LEU A 5 -6.62 11.52 -1.06
C LEU A 5 -8.09 11.89 -1.19
N GLU A 6 -8.45 12.52 -2.30
CA GLU A 6 -9.83 12.78 -2.67
C GLU A 6 -10.05 12.43 -4.15
N LEU A 7 -10.96 11.51 -4.42
CA LEU A 7 -11.44 11.16 -5.75
C LEU A 7 -12.90 11.56 -5.87
N VAL A 8 -13.24 12.34 -6.90
CA VAL A 8 -14.63 12.79 -7.17
C VAL A 8 -15.01 12.36 -8.58
N ASP A 9 -15.93 11.41 -8.67
CA ASP A 9 -16.50 10.86 -9.91
C ASP A 9 -15.42 10.42 -10.92
N VAL A 10 -14.35 9.81 -10.39
CA VAL A 10 -13.17 9.43 -11.16
C VAL A 10 -13.46 8.21 -12.00
N SER A 11 -13.16 8.32 -13.30
CA SER A 11 -13.08 7.19 -14.21
C SER A 11 -11.71 7.14 -14.88
N VAL A 12 -11.19 5.95 -15.06
CA VAL A 12 -9.97 5.68 -15.82
C VAL A 12 -10.27 4.72 -16.96
N VAL A 13 -10.02 5.18 -18.19
CA VAL A 13 -10.24 4.40 -19.41
C VAL A 13 -8.90 4.18 -20.10
N ARG A 14 -8.58 2.94 -20.45
CA ARG A 14 -7.43 2.56 -21.29
C ARG A 14 -7.88 1.61 -22.39
N ASP A 15 -7.44 1.87 -23.59
CA ASP A 15 -7.74 1.05 -24.79
C ASP A 15 -9.25 0.77 -24.93
N GLY A 16 -10.08 1.81 -24.67
CA GLY A 16 -11.54 1.72 -24.75
C GLY A 16 -12.20 0.95 -23.59
N ARG A 17 -11.45 0.44 -22.62
CA ARG A 17 -11.95 -0.29 -21.45
C ARG A 17 -11.86 0.57 -20.20
N ALA A 18 -12.96 0.69 -19.46
CA ALA A 18 -12.94 1.28 -18.13
C ALA A 18 -12.23 0.34 -17.14
N LEU A 19 -11.17 0.84 -16.49
CA LEU A 19 -10.46 0.17 -15.41
C LEU A 19 -11.13 0.46 -14.06
N VAL A 20 -11.58 1.70 -13.88
CA VAL A 20 -12.46 2.15 -12.79
C VAL A 20 -13.46 3.14 -13.38
N GLU A 21 -14.68 3.18 -12.80
CA GLU A 21 -15.80 3.95 -13.32
C GLU A 21 -16.58 4.60 -12.18
N ASP A 22 -16.74 5.94 -12.28
CA ASP A 22 -17.52 6.78 -11.35
C ASP A 22 -17.15 6.54 -9.87
N VAL A 23 -15.86 6.56 -9.58
CA VAL A 23 -15.32 6.33 -8.23
C VAL A 23 -15.24 7.64 -7.48
N SER A 24 -15.94 7.73 -6.33
CA SER A 24 -15.79 8.79 -5.35
C SER A 24 -15.33 8.17 -4.04
N TRP A 25 -14.18 8.65 -3.52
CA TRP A 25 -13.52 8.11 -2.33
C TRP A 25 -12.60 9.15 -1.72
N SER A 26 -12.62 9.29 -0.39
CA SER A 26 -11.68 10.13 0.34
C SER A 26 -10.96 9.36 1.44
N VAL A 27 -9.72 9.74 1.69
CA VAL A 27 -8.88 9.25 2.78
C VAL A 27 -8.40 10.46 3.57
N LYS A 28 -8.70 10.49 4.85
CA LYS A 28 -8.29 11.56 5.75
C LYS A 28 -6.93 11.26 6.39
N GLU A 29 -6.27 12.31 6.82
CA GLU A 29 -5.04 12.19 7.58
C GLU A 29 -5.19 11.25 8.78
N GLY A 30 -4.24 10.33 8.95
CA GLY A 30 -4.24 9.33 10.01
C GLY A 30 -5.15 8.13 9.77
N GLU A 31 -5.97 8.10 8.72
CA GLU A 31 -6.73 6.90 8.35
C GLU A 31 -5.84 5.83 7.72
N ARG A 32 -6.22 4.58 7.95
CA ARG A 32 -5.52 3.40 7.41
C ARG A 32 -6.54 2.52 6.70
N TRP A 33 -6.42 2.49 5.38
CA TRP A 33 -7.39 1.86 4.49
C TRP A 33 -6.88 0.55 3.92
N VAL A 34 -7.77 -0.41 3.81
CA VAL A 34 -7.56 -1.62 3.02
C VAL A 34 -8.46 -1.60 1.79
N ILE A 35 -7.89 -1.79 0.61
CA ILE A 35 -8.64 -2.00 -0.63
C ILE A 35 -8.76 -3.50 -0.87
N LEU A 36 -9.98 -4.03 -0.79
CA LEU A 36 -10.32 -5.43 -1.03
C LEU A 36 -11.06 -5.60 -2.36
N GLY A 37 -10.79 -6.71 -3.04
CA GLY A 37 -11.53 -7.08 -4.24
C GLY A 37 -10.84 -8.19 -5.03
N PRO A 38 -11.55 -8.86 -5.93
CA PRO A 38 -10.98 -9.91 -6.77
C PRO A 38 -9.91 -9.37 -7.72
N ASN A 39 -9.15 -10.27 -8.33
CA ASN A 39 -8.16 -9.89 -9.35
C ASN A 39 -8.85 -9.21 -10.54
N GLY A 40 -8.23 -8.13 -11.05
CA GLY A 40 -8.80 -7.32 -12.12
C GLY A 40 -9.94 -6.38 -11.70
N ALA A 41 -10.24 -6.24 -10.41
CA ALA A 41 -11.32 -5.37 -9.92
C ALA A 41 -11.04 -3.86 -10.06
N GLY A 42 -9.76 -3.44 -10.27
CA GLY A 42 -9.37 -2.03 -10.33
C GLY A 42 -8.51 -1.57 -9.15
N LYS A 43 -8.12 -2.46 -8.22
CA LYS A 43 -7.33 -2.11 -7.01
C LYS A 43 -6.02 -1.38 -7.34
N THR A 44 -5.20 -1.96 -8.21
CA THR A 44 -3.93 -1.34 -8.66
C THR A 44 -4.16 -0.03 -9.40
N THR A 45 -5.29 0.13 -10.07
CA THR A 45 -5.66 1.42 -10.72
C THR A 45 -5.88 2.50 -9.67
N LEU A 46 -6.60 2.21 -8.58
CA LEU A 46 -6.79 3.13 -7.47
C LEU A 46 -5.45 3.47 -6.79
N LEU A 47 -4.60 2.47 -6.60
CA LEU A 47 -3.28 2.68 -6.01
C LEU A 47 -2.40 3.57 -6.91
N ASN A 48 -2.46 3.39 -8.23
CA ASN A 48 -1.73 4.22 -9.19
C ASN A 48 -2.26 5.67 -9.26
N LEU A 49 -3.55 5.89 -9.04
CA LEU A 49 -4.11 7.24 -8.85
C LEU A 49 -3.55 7.86 -7.56
N ALA A 50 -3.63 7.14 -6.43
CA ALA A 50 -3.12 7.60 -5.14
C ALA A 50 -1.60 7.88 -5.15
N SER A 51 -0.83 7.17 -5.97
CA SER A 51 0.63 7.38 -6.14
C SER A 51 0.99 8.42 -7.19
N SER A 52 0.01 9.07 -7.81
CA SER A 52 0.21 10.05 -8.91
C SER A 52 0.95 9.50 -10.14
N TYR A 53 0.95 8.17 -10.32
CA TYR A 53 1.46 7.52 -11.55
C TYR A 53 0.39 7.42 -12.64
N LEU A 54 -0.87 7.62 -12.28
CA LEU A 54 -2.00 7.58 -13.19
C LEU A 54 -2.88 8.81 -12.97
N PHE A 55 -3.41 9.37 -14.06
CA PHE A 55 -4.32 10.50 -14.04
C PHE A 55 -5.73 10.04 -14.39
N PRO A 56 -6.78 10.67 -13.83
CA PRO A 56 -8.14 10.36 -14.20
C PRO A 56 -8.44 10.72 -15.66
N SER A 57 -9.22 9.88 -16.35
CA SER A 57 -9.77 10.18 -17.67
C SER A 57 -11.00 11.10 -17.57
N LYS A 58 -11.73 11.00 -16.45
CA LYS A 58 -12.87 11.85 -16.06
C LYS A 58 -12.87 12.03 -14.55
N GLY A 59 -13.57 13.07 -14.07
CA GLY A 59 -13.65 13.42 -12.67
C GLY A 59 -12.43 14.19 -12.19
N ALA A 60 -12.23 14.27 -10.89
CA ALA A 60 -11.12 14.96 -10.26
C ALA A 60 -10.45 14.09 -9.21
N ALA A 61 -9.12 14.11 -9.16
CA ALA A 61 -8.32 13.44 -8.15
C ALA A 61 -7.37 14.45 -7.51
N THR A 62 -7.37 14.50 -6.19
CA THR A 62 -6.47 15.33 -5.38
C THR A 62 -5.68 14.40 -4.46
N VAL A 63 -4.37 14.55 -4.40
CA VAL A 63 -3.46 13.79 -3.55
C VAL A 63 -2.59 14.75 -2.77
N LEU A 64 -2.59 14.65 -1.44
CA LEU A 64 -1.86 15.52 -0.52
C LEU A 64 -2.05 17.03 -0.82
N GLY A 65 -3.29 17.39 -1.18
CA GLY A 65 -3.68 18.76 -1.53
C GLY A 65 -3.42 19.16 -2.99
N GLU A 66 -2.71 18.32 -3.76
CA GLU A 66 -2.35 18.59 -5.17
C GLU A 66 -3.35 17.95 -6.13
N LYS A 67 -3.98 18.76 -7.00
CA LYS A 67 -4.96 18.27 -7.99
C LYS A 67 -4.23 17.64 -9.19
N LEU A 68 -4.42 16.35 -9.41
CA LEU A 68 -3.78 15.63 -10.51
C LEU A 68 -4.24 16.13 -11.89
N GLY A 69 -3.28 16.45 -12.77
CA GLY A 69 -3.56 16.99 -14.11
C GLY A 69 -4.01 18.47 -14.11
N GLY A 70 -3.95 19.14 -12.97
CA GLY A 70 -4.19 20.59 -12.84
C GLY A 70 -3.03 21.41 -13.40
N VAL A 71 -3.32 22.66 -13.78
CA VAL A 71 -2.27 23.64 -14.16
C VAL A 71 -1.47 23.96 -12.89
N GLY A 72 -0.14 23.74 -12.95
CA GLY A 72 0.79 24.04 -11.85
C GLY A 72 1.08 22.89 -10.90
N THR A 73 0.46 21.72 -11.06
CA THR A 73 0.79 20.54 -10.23
C THR A 73 2.14 19.96 -10.65
N ASP A 74 3.13 20.00 -9.74
CA ASP A 74 4.41 19.33 -9.93
C ASP A 74 4.40 17.94 -9.28
N VAL A 75 4.23 16.92 -10.12
CA VAL A 75 4.25 15.53 -9.67
C VAL A 75 5.63 15.08 -9.16
N PHE A 76 6.71 15.79 -9.52
CA PHE A 76 8.05 15.48 -9.03
C PHE A 76 8.24 15.92 -7.58
N GLU A 77 7.56 16.98 -7.15
CA GLU A 77 7.51 17.41 -5.75
C GLU A 77 6.52 16.57 -4.92
N LEU A 78 5.44 16.08 -5.56
CA LEU A 78 4.42 15.28 -4.88
C LEU A 78 4.89 13.86 -4.57
N ARG A 79 5.52 13.19 -5.53
CA ARG A 79 5.89 11.76 -5.39
C ARG A 79 6.83 11.44 -4.23
N PRO A 80 7.82 12.25 -3.85
CA PRO A 80 8.63 12.00 -2.67
C PRO A 80 7.84 11.98 -1.35
N ARG A 81 6.68 12.63 -1.30
CA ARG A 81 5.77 12.64 -0.14
C ARG A 81 4.93 11.36 -0.06
N ILE A 82 5.03 10.47 -1.06
CA ILE A 82 4.27 9.22 -1.16
C ILE A 82 5.25 8.04 -1.14
N GLY A 83 5.22 7.27 -0.07
CA GLY A 83 5.96 6.00 0.01
C GLY A 83 5.21 4.89 -0.70
N MET A 84 5.88 4.14 -1.58
CA MET A 84 5.26 3.01 -2.27
C MET A 84 6.11 1.74 -2.16
N ALA A 85 5.50 0.67 -1.67
CA ALA A 85 6.09 -0.67 -1.62
C ALA A 85 5.24 -1.65 -2.43
N GLY A 86 5.85 -2.24 -3.46
CA GLY A 86 5.20 -3.20 -4.36
C GLY A 86 6.19 -3.82 -5.34
N VAL A 87 5.74 -4.83 -6.08
CA VAL A 87 6.58 -5.59 -7.02
C VAL A 87 7.22 -4.69 -8.08
N ALA A 88 6.47 -3.72 -8.61
CA ALA A 88 6.98 -2.80 -9.63
C ALA A 88 8.20 -1.97 -9.17
N MET A 89 8.34 -1.73 -7.86
CA MET A 89 9.53 -1.09 -7.31
C MET A 89 10.69 -2.08 -7.20
N ALA A 90 10.42 -3.32 -6.77
CA ALA A 90 11.45 -4.37 -6.65
C ALA A 90 12.22 -4.60 -7.96
N ASP A 91 11.50 -4.58 -9.09
CA ASP A 91 12.07 -4.83 -10.41
C ASP A 91 13.03 -3.73 -10.89
N LYS A 92 12.90 -2.52 -10.35
CA LYS A 92 13.77 -1.38 -10.66
C LYS A 92 15.06 -1.36 -9.84
N LEU A 93 15.15 -2.14 -8.76
CA LEU A 93 16.27 -2.10 -7.83
C LEU A 93 17.41 -3.03 -8.24
N PRO A 94 18.68 -2.57 -8.20
CA PRO A 94 19.83 -3.39 -8.53
C PRO A 94 19.97 -4.56 -7.53
N LYS A 95 19.96 -5.78 -8.03
CA LYS A 95 20.04 -7.02 -7.23
C LYS A 95 21.34 -7.15 -6.41
N ARG A 96 22.41 -6.45 -6.82
CA ARG A 96 23.74 -6.49 -6.17
C ARG A 96 23.91 -5.51 -5.01
N GLN A 97 23.03 -4.53 -4.86
CA GLN A 97 23.05 -3.62 -3.71
C GLN A 97 22.75 -4.37 -2.42
N THR A 98 23.33 -3.91 -1.31
CA THR A 98 22.96 -4.43 0.01
C THR A 98 21.56 -3.97 0.43
N VAL A 99 20.99 -4.61 1.44
CA VAL A 99 19.70 -4.20 2.02
C VAL A 99 19.78 -2.76 2.51
N LEU A 100 20.83 -2.41 3.24
CA LEU A 100 21.01 -1.04 3.74
C LEU A 100 21.11 -0.04 2.59
N GLN A 101 21.95 -0.30 1.58
CA GLN A 101 22.08 0.55 0.40
C GLN A 101 20.74 0.71 -0.33
N THR A 102 19.96 -0.37 -0.45
CA THR A 102 18.66 -0.35 -1.11
C THR A 102 17.69 0.62 -0.40
N VAL A 103 17.73 0.70 0.92
CA VAL A 103 16.89 1.63 1.69
C VAL A 103 17.45 3.05 1.59
N LEU A 104 18.76 3.23 1.75
CA LEU A 104 19.41 4.55 1.68
C LEU A 104 19.16 5.29 0.37
N THR A 105 19.14 4.58 -0.77
CA THR A 105 18.89 5.23 -2.08
C THR A 105 17.55 5.96 -2.14
N ALA A 106 16.59 5.63 -1.29
CA ALA A 106 15.30 6.30 -1.25
C ALA A 106 15.39 7.72 -0.69
N ALA A 107 16.32 8.02 0.22
CA ALA A 107 16.48 9.35 0.79
C ALA A 107 16.66 10.44 -0.29
N TYR A 108 17.27 10.06 -1.41
CA TYR A 108 17.55 10.95 -2.55
C TYR A 108 16.70 10.63 -3.79
N GLY A 109 15.62 9.87 -3.64
CA GLY A 109 14.73 9.49 -4.75
C GLY A 109 15.35 8.56 -5.79
N MET A 110 16.48 7.92 -5.47
CA MET A 110 17.26 7.08 -6.40
C MET A 110 16.96 5.59 -6.22
N THR A 111 17.24 4.81 -7.25
CA THR A 111 17.12 3.34 -7.21
C THR A 111 18.47 2.64 -7.11
N ALA A 112 19.56 3.32 -7.46
CA ALA A 112 20.92 2.77 -7.43
C ALA A 112 21.87 3.70 -6.68
N THR A 113 22.82 3.10 -5.94
CA THR A 113 23.93 3.85 -5.37
C THR A 113 24.94 4.20 -6.45
N TRP A 114 25.44 5.43 -6.44
CA TRP A 114 26.53 5.90 -7.31
C TRP A 114 27.73 6.25 -6.41
N HIS A 115 28.04 7.49 -6.24
CA HIS A 115 29.17 8.00 -5.43
C HIS A 115 28.69 8.92 -4.30
N GLU A 116 27.42 8.79 -3.89
CA GLU A 116 26.87 9.61 -2.81
C GLU A 116 27.48 9.20 -1.48
N ASN A 117 27.88 10.20 -0.72
CA ASN A 117 28.12 10.06 0.70
C ASN A 117 26.80 10.32 1.43
N TYR A 118 26.16 9.26 1.91
CA TYR A 118 24.99 9.40 2.77
C TYR A 118 25.38 10.02 4.09
N GLU A 119 24.54 10.90 4.62
CA GLU A 119 24.77 11.48 5.92
C GLU A 119 24.54 10.40 7.02
N ALA A 120 25.23 10.58 8.16
CA ALA A 120 25.08 9.63 9.28
C ALA A 120 23.63 9.51 9.76
N VAL A 121 22.85 10.60 9.68
CA VAL A 121 21.44 10.63 10.05
C VAL A 121 20.58 9.78 9.11
N ASP A 122 20.90 9.74 7.80
CA ASP A 122 20.19 8.89 6.84
C ASP A 122 20.48 7.41 7.11
N GLU A 123 21.72 7.08 7.42
CA GLU A 123 22.11 5.70 7.74
C GLU A 123 21.43 5.22 9.03
N GLU A 124 21.43 6.03 10.07
CA GLU A 124 20.75 5.72 11.33
C GLU A 124 19.25 5.49 11.13
N ARG A 125 18.62 6.36 10.35
CA ARG A 125 17.20 6.26 9.99
C ARG A 125 16.89 4.98 9.19
N ALA A 126 17.70 4.67 8.17
CA ALA A 126 17.54 3.44 7.38
C ALA A 126 17.66 2.19 8.25
N ARG A 127 18.65 2.16 9.17
CA ARG A 127 18.83 1.08 10.15
C ARG A 127 17.61 0.95 11.07
N ALA A 128 17.06 2.06 11.56
CA ALA A 128 15.88 2.06 12.43
C ALA A 128 14.62 1.48 11.71
N PHE A 129 14.39 1.85 10.45
CA PHE A 129 13.27 1.25 9.69
C PHE A 129 13.51 -0.24 9.40
N LEU A 130 14.73 -0.63 9.07
CA LEU A 130 15.07 -2.03 8.85
C LEU A 130 14.93 -2.85 10.14
N ASP A 131 15.30 -2.32 11.30
CA ASP A 131 15.11 -2.97 12.59
C ASP A 131 13.63 -3.19 12.92
N ARG A 132 12.80 -2.17 12.78
CA ARG A 132 11.33 -2.29 12.95
C ARG A 132 10.72 -3.40 12.09
N LEU A 133 11.31 -3.65 10.92
CA LEU A 133 10.87 -4.70 10.00
C LEU A 133 11.65 -6.02 10.15
N GLY A 134 12.54 -6.13 11.17
CA GLY A 134 13.29 -7.34 11.50
C GLY A 134 14.32 -7.72 10.45
N MET A 135 14.99 -6.72 9.90
CA MET A 135 16.01 -6.86 8.87
C MET A 135 17.43 -6.54 9.35
N THR A 136 17.63 -6.39 10.65
CA THR A 136 18.92 -6.00 11.26
C THR A 136 20.05 -6.96 10.91
N GLU A 137 19.80 -8.26 10.86
CA GLU A 137 20.80 -9.28 10.52
C GLU A 137 21.11 -9.37 9.00
N TYR A 138 20.36 -8.64 8.17
CA TYR A 138 20.44 -8.71 6.72
C TYR A 138 21.03 -7.46 6.05
N LEU A 139 21.49 -6.47 6.83
CA LEU A 139 21.92 -5.15 6.33
C LEU A 139 22.94 -5.23 5.19
N ASP A 140 23.93 -6.11 5.31
CA ASP A 140 25.00 -6.31 4.33
C ASP A 140 24.67 -7.36 3.27
N ARG A 141 23.52 -8.04 3.39
CA ARG A 141 23.10 -9.05 2.44
C ARG A 141 22.62 -8.40 1.13
N LYS A 142 22.93 -9.03 -0.01
CA LYS A 142 22.53 -8.52 -1.32
C LYS A 142 21.01 -8.65 -1.51
N PHE A 143 20.35 -7.59 -1.95
CA PHE A 143 18.91 -7.55 -2.19
C PHE A 143 18.41 -8.71 -3.09
N GLY A 144 19.17 -9.05 -4.14
CA GLY A 144 18.83 -10.14 -5.04
C GLY A 144 18.88 -11.56 -4.43
N THR A 145 19.48 -11.72 -3.24
CA THR A 145 19.58 -13.03 -2.55
C THR A 145 18.56 -13.19 -1.43
N LEU A 146 17.71 -12.19 -1.23
CA LEU A 146 16.66 -12.22 -0.21
C LEU A 146 15.52 -13.16 -0.60
N SER A 147 14.92 -13.80 0.40
CA SER A 147 13.62 -14.44 0.26
C SER A 147 12.54 -13.41 -0.09
N GLU A 148 11.39 -13.86 -0.56
CA GLU A 148 10.28 -12.95 -0.91
C GLU A 148 9.84 -12.10 0.28
N GLY A 149 9.74 -12.68 1.48
CA GLY A 149 9.38 -11.95 2.70
C GLY A 149 10.43 -10.92 3.13
N GLU A 150 11.73 -11.28 3.08
CA GLU A 150 12.82 -10.35 3.36
C GLU A 150 12.83 -9.18 2.36
N ARG A 151 12.58 -9.48 1.08
CA ARG A 151 12.50 -8.47 0.01
C ARG A 151 11.35 -7.49 0.26
N LYS A 152 10.16 -7.98 0.58
CA LYS A 152 8.98 -7.16 0.87
C LYS A 152 9.20 -6.26 2.09
N ARG A 153 9.78 -6.78 3.16
CA ARG A 153 10.14 -5.99 4.34
C ARG A 153 11.16 -4.89 4.02
N THR A 154 12.16 -5.19 3.19
CA THR A 154 13.12 -4.19 2.71
C THR A 154 12.44 -3.09 1.89
N LEU A 155 11.48 -3.43 1.03
CA LEU A 155 10.73 -2.45 0.23
C LEU A 155 9.85 -1.54 1.09
N ILE A 156 9.26 -2.06 2.16
CA ILE A 156 8.48 -1.25 3.10
C ILE A 156 9.42 -0.29 3.87
N ALA A 157 10.57 -0.77 4.37
CA ALA A 157 11.57 0.09 4.99
C ALA A 157 12.02 1.21 4.04
N ARG A 158 12.26 0.85 2.77
CA ARG A 158 12.61 1.80 1.71
C ARG A 158 11.53 2.85 1.49
N ALA A 159 10.25 2.44 1.45
CA ALA A 159 9.12 3.35 1.25
C ALA A 159 8.95 4.34 2.42
N MET A 160 9.37 3.97 3.62
CA MET A 160 9.35 4.84 4.80
C MET A 160 10.53 5.83 4.86
N MET A 161 11.58 5.61 4.05
CA MET A 161 12.82 6.40 4.13
C MET A 161 12.61 7.87 3.75
N THR A 162 11.65 8.17 2.87
CA THR A 162 11.34 9.54 2.43
C THR A 162 10.46 10.32 3.40
N ASP A 163 10.10 9.76 4.56
CA ASP A 163 9.15 10.36 5.52
C ASP A 163 7.80 10.67 4.87
N PRO A 164 7.15 9.68 4.29
CA PRO A 164 5.98 9.93 3.48
C PRO A 164 4.78 10.36 4.34
N GLU A 165 3.92 11.20 3.79
CA GLU A 165 2.62 11.54 4.36
C GLU A 165 1.57 10.45 4.06
N LEU A 166 1.79 9.70 2.96
CA LEU A 166 0.95 8.60 2.51
C LEU A 166 1.81 7.38 2.15
N LEU A 167 1.56 6.24 2.79
CA LEU A 167 2.22 4.96 2.50
C LEU A 167 1.27 4.03 1.73
N LEU A 168 1.69 3.60 0.56
CA LEU A 168 0.97 2.69 -0.33
C LEU A 168 1.64 1.32 -0.34
N LEU A 169 0.86 0.28 -0.05
CA LEU A 169 1.30 -1.11 0.02
C LEU A 169 0.51 -1.95 -0.99
N ASP A 170 1.20 -2.42 -2.05
CA ASP A 170 0.58 -3.24 -3.09
C ASP A 170 0.85 -4.72 -2.84
N GLU A 171 -0.16 -5.42 -2.34
CA GLU A 171 -0.15 -6.85 -2.00
C GLU A 171 1.10 -7.25 -1.19
N PRO A 172 1.35 -6.61 -0.03
CA PRO A 172 2.60 -6.77 0.70
C PRO A 172 2.84 -8.20 1.21
N ALA A 173 1.80 -9.00 1.42
CA ALA A 173 1.92 -10.36 1.92
C ALA A 173 1.75 -11.45 0.83
N ALA A 174 1.47 -11.08 -0.41
CA ALA A 174 1.28 -12.04 -1.49
C ALA A 174 2.53 -12.92 -1.70
N GLY A 175 2.33 -14.24 -1.88
CA GLY A 175 3.41 -15.20 -2.12
C GLY A 175 4.22 -15.58 -0.88
N LEU A 176 3.87 -15.08 0.31
CA LEU A 176 4.49 -15.50 1.56
C LEU A 176 3.87 -16.80 2.08
N ASP A 177 4.68 -17.62 2.72
CA ASP A 177 4.17 -18.70 3.55
C ASP A 177 3.42 -18.17 4.79
N LEU A 178 2.76 -19.05 5.51
CA LEU A 178 1.98 -18.67 6.69
C LEU A 178 2.81 -17.89 7.73
N GLY A 179 4.02 -18.36 8.03
CA GLY A 179 4.89 -17.74 9.03
C GLY A 179 5.35 -16.34 8.59
N GLY A 180 5.78 -16.21 7.34
CA GLY A 180 6.20 -14.93 6.75
C GLY A 180 5.07 -13.92 6.67
N ARG A 181 3.84 -14.38 6.32
CA ARG A 181 2.64 -13.55 6.30
C ARG A 181 2.31 -13.04 7.70
N GLU A 182 2.25 -13.91 8.69
CA GLU A 182 1.91 -13.53 10.07
C GLU A 182 2.96 -12.59 10.70
N ASP A 183 4.25 -12.82 10.42
CA ASP A 183 5.30 -11.89 10.87
C ASP A 183 5.14 -10.51 10.22
N LEU A 184 4.87 -10.44 8.91
CA LEU A 184 4.66 -9.17 8.22
C LEU A 184 3.40 -8.45 8.72
N VAL A 185 2.27 -9.15 8.88
CA VAL A 185 1.02 -8.57 9.40
C VAL A 185 1.22 -7.99 10.79
N ARG A 186 1.95 -8.70 11.67
CA ARG A 186 2.29 -8.21 13.01
C ARG A 186 3.14 -6.93 12.97
N ARG A 187 4.12 -6.85 12.06
CA ARG A 187 4.99 -5.66 11.89
C ARG A 187 4.22 -4.48 11.32
N LEU A 188 3.38 -4.72 10.31
CA LEU A 188 2.48 -3.70 9.76
C LEU A 188 1.50 -3.20 10.82
N GLY A 189 1.00 -4.07 11.69
CA GLY A 189 0.15 -3.69 12.80
C GLY A 189 0.84 -2.80 13.84
N ARG A 190 2.13 -3.03 14.11
CA ARG A 190 2.93 -2.12 14.95
C ARG A 190 3.11 -0.77 14.29
N LEU A 191 3.42 -0.76 13.00
CA LEU A 191 3.54 0.48 12.22
C LEU A 191 2.21 1.23 12.19
N ALA A 192 1.09 0.55 11.91
CA ALA A 192 -0.22 1.16 11.84
C ALA A 192 -0.72 1.75 13.17
N ARG A 193 -0.20 1.27 14.31
CA ARG A 193 -0.54 1.80 15.64
C ARG A 193 0.42 2.91 16.12
N ASP A 194 1.50 3.15 15.40
CA ASP A 194 2.42 4.26 15.70
C ASP A 194 1.67 5.60 15.44
N PRO A 195 1.55 6.50 16.43
CA PRO A 195 0.86 7.78 16.25
C PRO A 195 1.54 8.70 15.22
N TYR A 196 2.81 8.44 14.92
CA TYR A 196 3.59 9.19 13.92
C TYR A 196 3.63 8.49 12.56
N ALA A 197 2.91 7.37 12.41
CA ALA A 197 2.86 6.71 11.12
C ALA A 197 2.08 7.53 10.08
N PRO A 198 2.48 7.48 8.82
CA PRO A 198 1.74 8.10 7.72
C PRO A 198 0.31 7.54 7.61
N SER A 199 -0.55 8.22 6.88
CA SER A 199 -1.78 7.60 6.38
C SER A 199 -1.40 6.40 5.49
N MET A 200 -2.19 5.32 5.55
CA MET A 200 -1.81 4.08 4.87
C MET A 200 -2.94 3.58 3.98
N ILE A 201 -2.58 3.13 2.78
CA ILE A 201 -3.50 2.39 1.90
C ILE A 201 -2.82 1.08 1.52
N MET A 202 -3.45 -0.03 1.86
CA MET A 202 -2.98 -1.38 1.53
C MET A 202 -3.96 -2.05 0.57
N VAL A 203 -3.44 -2.59 -0.52
CA VAL A 203 -4.20 -3.44 -1.44
C VAL A 203 -3.96 -4.89 -1.09
N THR A 204 -5.02 -5.66 -0.97
CA THR A 204 -4.97 -7.12 -0.85
C THR A 204 -6.25 -7.77 -1.39
N HIS A 205 -6.23 -9.07 -1.61
CA HIS A 205 -7.39 -9.89 -1.89
C HIS A 205 -7.67 -10.93 -0.78
N HIS A 206 -6.91 -10.88 0.30
CA HIS A 206 -7.03 -11.74 1.47
C HIS A 206 -7.39 -10.96 2.73
N VAL A 207 -8.49 -11.32 3.37
CA VAL A 207 -8.97 -10.68 4.60
C VAL A 207 -7.99 -10.90 5.76
N GLU A 208 -7.32 -12.06 5.79
CA GLU A 208 -6.37 -12.46 6.81
C GLU A 208 -5.07 -11.61 6.80
N GLU A 209 -4.83 -10.89 5.71
CA GLU A 209 -3.68 -9.98 5.59
C GLU A 209 -3.92 -8.60 6.21
N ILE A 210 -5.17 -8.32 6.62
CA ILE A 210 -5.51 -7.06 7.27
C ILE A 210 -4.78 -6.99 8.61
N ALA A 211 -3.85 -6.06 8.71
CA ALA A 211 -3.09 -5.86 9.93
C ALA A 211 -3.90 -5.11 10.99
N PRO A 212 -3.70 -5.43 12.28
CA PRO A 212 -4.30 -4.66 13.36
C PRO A 212 -3.95 -3.17 13.29
N GLY A 213 -4.93 -2.30 13.53
CA GLY A 213 -4.74 -0.84 13.42
C GLY A 213 -5.17 -0.25 12.07
N PHE A 214 -5.54 -1.06 11.09
CA PHE A 214 -6.27 -0.57 9.93
C PHE A 214 -7.71 -0.25 10.34
N THR A 215 -8.21 0.90 9.90
CA THR A 215 -9.45 1.51 10.40
C THR A 215 -10.60 1.47 9.40
N HIS A 216 -10.27 1.42 8.11
CA HIS A 216 -11.26 1.54 7.03
C HIS A 216 -11.04 0.47 5.94
N VAL A 217 -12.09 0.15 5.24
CA VAL A 217 -12.06 -0.75 4.10
C VAL A 217 -12.80 -0.13 2.91
N LEU A 218 -12.25 -0.34 1.72
CA LEU A 218 -12.91 -0.09 0.44
C LEU A 218 -12.99 -1.42 -0.31
N MET A 219 -14.19 -1.82 -0.69
CA MET A 219 -14.43 -3.00 -1.52
C MET A 219 -14.75 -2.60 -2.96
N ILE A 220 -13.97 -3.11 -3.90
CA ILE A 220 -14.11 -2.80 -5.32
C ILE A 220 -14.35 -4.07 -6.14
N ARG A 221 -15.27 -3.99 -7.10
CA ARG A 221 -15.56 -5.05 -8.06
C ARG A 221 -15.87 -4.45 -9.43
N GLN A 222 -15.25 -4.98 -10.49
CA GLN A 222 -15.48 -4.53 -11.87
C GLN A 222 -15.35 -3.00 -12.05
N GLY A 223 -14.36 -2.40 -11.42
CA GLY A 223 -14.08 -0.97 -11.50
C GLY A 223 -15.00 -0.07 -10.68
N LYS A 224 -15.93 -0.61 -9.88
CA LYS A 224 -16.89 0.17 -9.08
C LYS A 224 -16.75 -0.12 -7.59
N ILE A 225 -16.89 0.92 -6.77
CA ILE A 225 -16.94 0.77 -5.31
C ILE A 225 -18.27 0.11 -4.92
N LEU A 226 -18.20 -0.97 -4.15
CA LEU A 226 -19.34 -1.65 -3.57
C LEU A 226 -19.65 -1.21 -2.14
N ALA A 227 -18.61 -0.92 -1.38
CA ALA A 227 -18.67 -0.46 0.00
C ALA A 227 -17.38 0.28 0.34
N ALA A 228 -17.46 1.34 1.10
CA ALA A 228 -16.32 2.10 1.63
C ALA A 228 -16.68 2.76 2.94
N GLY A 229 -15.85 2.62 3.97
CA GLY A 229 -16.08 3.20 5.28
C GLY A 229 -15.33 2.48 6.40
N PRO A 230 -15.73 2.71 7.66
CA PRO A 230 -15.12 2.07 8.81
C PRO A 230 -15.14 0.55 8.71
N MET A 231 -14.01 -0.07 9.12
CA MET A 231 -13.81 -1.52 9.02
C MET A 231 -14.93 -2.31 9.71
N GLU A 232 -15.30 -1.87 10.91
CA GLU A 232 -16.29 -2.54 11.75
C GLU A 232 -17.68 -2.64 11.11
N THR A 233 -18.06 -1.68 10.27
CA THR A 233 -19.37 -1.63 9.61
C THR A 233 -19.33 -2.22 8.21
N GLU A 234 -18.28 -1.94 7.45
CA GLU A 234 -18.22 -2.28 6.03
C GLU A 234 -17.64 -3.67 5.75
N LEU A 235 -16.70 -4.17 6.58
CA LEU A 235 -16.17 -5.53 6.41
C LEU A 235 -17.13 -6.57 6.97
N SER A 236 -18.24 -6.76 6.27
CA SER A 236 -19.29 -7.71 6.63
C SER A 236 -19.34 -8.90 5.65
N SER A 237 -19.87 -10.03 6.12
CA SER A 237 -20.11 -11.22 5.29
C SER A 237 -20.94 -10.89 4.04
N ARG A 238 -21.93 -9.99 4.18
CA ARG A 238 -22.77 -9.53 3.07
C ARG A 238 -21.95 -8.76 2.01
N ASN A 239 -21.19 -7.77 2.44
CA ASN A 239 -20.41 -6.94 1.52
C ASN A 239 -19.28 -7.75 0.87
N LEU A 240 -18.60 -8.61 1.65
CA LEU A 240 -17.56 -9.48 1.12
C LEU A 240 -18.10 -10.49 0.11
N SER A 241 -19.27 -11.13 0.40
CA SER A 241 -19.93 -12.04 -0.54
C SER A 241 -20.30 -11.36 -1.86
N ARG A 242 -20.83 -10.13 -1.80
CA ARG A 242 -21.14 -9.33 -3.00
C ARG A 242 -19.88 -8.97 -3.78
N CYS A 243 -18.80 -8.63 -3.07
CA CYS A 243 -17.53 -8.26 -3.68
C CYS A 243 -16.89 -9.43 -4.44
N PHE A 244 -16.84 -10.60 -3.84
CA PHE A 244 -16.19 -11.78 -4.44
C PHE A 244 -17.14 -12.64 -5.27
N GLY A 245 -18.48 -12.47 -5.13
CA GLY A 245 -19.49 -13.14 -5.95
C GLY A 245 -19.77 -14.58 -5.52
N LEU A 246 -19.50 -14.93 -4.26
CA LEU A 246 -19.78 -16.23 -3.66
C LEU A 246 -20.16 -16.04 -2.18
N PRO A 247 -20.91 -16.97 -1.57
CA PRO A 247 -21.25 -16.88 -0.15
C PRO A 247 -20.01 -17.00 0.72
N LEU A 248 -19.71 -15.94 1.49
CA LEU A 248 -18.59 -15.86 2.41
C LEU A 248 -19.06 -15.47 3.80
N ILE A 249 -18.40 -16.00 4.82
CA ILE A 249 -18.50 -15.55 6.20
C ILE A 249 -17.23 -14.82 6.57
N VAL A 250 -17.36 -13.66 7.20
CA VAL A 250 -16.28 -12.93 7.87
C VAL A 250 -16.42 -13.15 9.36
N GLU A 251 -15.33 -13.55 9.98
CA GLU A 251 -15.20 -13.69 11.43
C GLU A 251 -14.18 -12.69 11.95
N HIS A 252 -14.44 -12.12 13.11
CA HIS A 252 -13.56 -11.20 13.80
C HIS A 252 -13.17 -11.80 15.15
N THR A 253 -11.89 -12.12 15.33
CA THR A 253 -11.36 -12.69 16.56
C THR A 253 -10.21 -11.84 17.08
N GLY A 254 -10.40 -11.23 18.22
CA GLY A 254 -9.46 -10.25 18.76
C GLY A 254 -9.34 -9.03 17.87
N ASP A 255 -8.19 -8.80 17.26
CA ASP A 255 -7.91 -7.72 16.33
C ASP A 255 -7.64 -8.22 14.88
N ARG A 256 -8.05 -9.45 14.57
CA ARG A 256 -7.85 -10.13 13.29
C ARG A 256 -9.17 -10.52 12.64
N TYR A 257 -9.18 -10.45 11.33
CA TYR A 257 -10.29 -10.90 10.48
C TYR A 257 -9.90 -12.18 9.74
N THR A 258 -10.86 -13.08 9.59
CA THR A 258 -10.76 -14.27 8.75
C THR A 258 -11.99 -14.37 7.87
N ALA A 259 -11.87 -15.04 6.72
CA ALA A 259 -13.01 -15.28 5.85
C ALA A 259 -12.94 -16.67 5.24
N HIS A 260 -14.10 -17.33 5.15
CA HIS A 260 -14.23 -18.64 4.51
C HIS A 260 -15.55 -18.76 3.72
N GLY A 261 -15.54 -19.64 2.71
CA GLY A 261 -16.73 -19.94 1.93
C GLY A 261 -17.73 -20.79 2.69
N LEU A 262 -19.03 -20.53 2.48
CA LEU A 262 -20.07 -21.46 2.91
C LEU A 262 -20.14 -22.67 1.97
N PRO A 263 -20.46 -23.88 2.49
CA PRO A 263 -20.78 -25.03 1.62
C PRO A 263 -21.90 -24.63 0.66
N LEU A 264 -21.72 -24.95 -0.61
CA LEU A 264 -22.80 -24.85 -1.58
C LEU A 264 -23.79 -25.98 -1.26
N SER A 265 -24.99 -25.61 -0.88
CA SER A 265 -26.10 -26.55 -0.69
C SER A 265 -26.60 -27.12 -2.02
#